data_99e10412abd228d222631b4b1467a030
#
_entry.id   99e10412abd228d222631b4b1467a030
#
_cell.length_a   1.000
_cell.length_b   1.000
_cell.length_c   1.000
_cell.angle_alpha   90.00
_cell.angle_beta   90.00
_cell.angle_gamma   90.00
#
_symmetry.space_group_name_H-M   'P 1'
#
loop_
_entity.id
_entity.type
_entity.pdbx_description
1 polymer ?
#
loop_
_entity_poly.entity_id
_entity_poly.type
_entity_poly.pdbx_seq_one_letter_code
_entity_poly.pdbx_strand_id
1 'polypeptide(L)'
;KDIFQTVSDLIGIDITDSYIVQATDTHGGFHGDGETAVKFVLRNAAAANLEQMSVNKAGWHDLPMPDAVQKLCSLFTDDNSSPLISSVPEGMYYFYDRHDQSTDPYDYQSVHGRASYNFTLIIYNKRAQMLYYLELDT
;
A
#
# COMPACT_ATOMS: atom_id res chain seq x y z
N LYS A 1 0.25 5.98 17.85
CA LYS A 1 0.00 4.76 17.10
C LYS A 1 1.12 4.56 16.11
N ASP A 2 1.86 3.48 16.22
CA ASP A 2 2.97 3.23 15.32
C ASP A 2 2.51 2.65 13.98
N ILE A 3 3.42 2.51 13.06
CA ILE A 3 3.10 2.04 11.71
C ILE A 3 2.58 0.59 11.71
N PHE A 4 3.06 -0.27 12.60
CA PHE A 4 2.56 -1.65 12.72
C PHE A 4 1.09 -1.65 13.08
N GLN A 5 0.70 -0.83 14.05
CA GLN A 5 -0.69 -0.74 14.48
C GLN A 5 -1.56 -0.09 13.41
N THR A 6 -1.05 0.95 12.77
CA THR A 6 -1.76 1.64 11.69
C THR A 6 -2.12 0.66 10.56
N VAL A 7 -1.14 -0.11 10.10
CA VAL A 7 -1.37 -1.08 9.03
C VAL A 7 -2.26 -2.23 9.50
N SER A 8 -2.02 -2.74 10.71
CA SER A 8 -2.85 -3.81 11.29
C SER A 8 -4.33 -3.43 11.35
N ASP A 9 -4.61 -2.21 11.79
CA ASP A 9 -5.99 -1.70 11.87
C ASP A 9 -6.61 -1.56 10.48
N LEU A 10 -5.82 -1.08 9.53
CA LEU A 10 -6.30 -0.85 8.16
C LEU A 10 -6.68 -2.15 7.46
N ILE A 11 -5.82 -3.16 7.55
CA ILE A 11 -6.05 -4.42 6.84
C ILE A 11 -6.85 -5.45 7.66
N GLY A 12 -7.03 -5.22 8.96
CA GLY A 12 -7.76 -6.14 9.83
C GLY A 12 -6.99 -7.42 10.19
N ILE A 13 -5.69 -7.39 10.04
CA ILE A 13 -4.78 -8.49 10.38
C ILE A 13 -3.69 -7.93 11.30
N ASP A 14 -3.41 -8.61 12.40
CA ASP A 14 -2.35 -8.21 13.31
C ASP A 14 -0.99 -8.52 12.69
N ILE A 15 -0.23 -7.47 12.37
CA ILE A 15 1.14 -7.59 11.87
C ILE A 15 2.18 -7.03 12.85
N THR A 16 1.81 -6.87 14.12
CA THR A 16 2.70 -6.27 15.12
C THR A 16 3.94 -7.12 15.41
N ASP A 17 3.92 -8.40 15.07
CA ASP A 17 5.09 -9.29 15.18
C ASP A 17 5.93 -9.36 13.90
N SER A 18 5.56 -8.60 12.86
CA SER A 18 6.36 -8.49 11.64
C SER A 18 7.60 -7.63 11.89
N TYR A 19 8.51 -7.60 10.92
CA TYR A 19 9.64 -6.68 11.01
C TYR A 19 9.79 -5.87 9.72
N ILE A 20 10.33 -4.66 9.89
CA ILE A 20 10.52 -3.70 8.79
C ILE A 20 11.91 -3.91 8.20
N VAL A 21 11.98 -4.06 6.87
CA VAL A 21 13.25 -4.16 6.15
C VAL A 21 13.60 -2.86 5.44
N GLN A 22 12.61 -1.99 5.20
CA GLN A 22 12.83 -0.69 4.61
C GLN A 22 11.68 0.23 4.98
N ALA A 23 11.98 1.48 5.33
CA ALA A 23 10.96 2.48 5.65
C ALA A 23 11.44 3.86 5.26
N THR A 24 10.57 4.62 4.60
CA THR A 24 10.77 6.04 4.32
C THR A 24 9.47 6.77 4.62
N ASP A 25 9.59 7.99 5.15
CA ASP A 25 8.45 8.86 5.40
C ASP A 25 8.92 10.30 5.21
N THR A 26 8.40 10.94 4.17
CA THR A 26 8.75 12.30 3.84
C THR A 26 7.67 13.31 4.23
N HIS A 27 6.64 12.85 4.94
CA HIS A 27 5.60 13.76 5.43
C HIS A 27 6.19 14.79 6.36
N GLY A 28 5.84 16.03 6.09
CA GLY A 28 6.31 17.15 6.88
C GLY A 28 5.79 18.44 6.30
N GLY A 29 6.15 19.54 6.92
CA GLY A 29 5.74 20.84 6.44
C GLY A 29 4.29 21.15 6.76
N PHE A 30 3.81 22.21 6.14
CA PHE A 30 2.58 22.90 6.53
C PHE A 30 1.30 22.12 6.16
N HIS A 31 1.33 21.37 5.07
CA HIS A 31 0.13 20.71 4.54
C HIS A 31 0.10 19.20 4.78
N GLY A 32 1.12 18.63 5.41
CA GLY A 32 1.20 17.20 5.60
C GLY A 32 1.46 16.42 4.30
N ASP A 33 1.89 17.11 3.26
CA ASP A 33 2.25 16.45 2.00
C ASP A 33 3.47 15.57 2.18
N GLY A 34 3.53 14.50 1.40
CA GLY A 34 4.65 13.57 1.43
C GLY A 34 4.24 12.16 1.10
N GLU A 35 5.20 11.26 1.22
CA GLU A 35 4.96 9.84 0.99
C GLU A 35 5.48 9.00 2.14
N THR A 36 4.80 7.90 2.39
CA THR A 36 5.24 6.86 3.31
C THR A 36 5.39 5.57 2.51
N ALA A 37 6.53 4.91 2.63
CA ALA A 37 6.75 3.61 2.00
C ALA A 37 7.44 2.69 3.00
N VAL A 38 6.79 1.60 3.36
CA VAL A 38 7.31 0.66 4.35
C VAL A 38 7.19 -0.76 3.81
N LYS A 39 8.29 -1.51 3.94
CA LYS A 39 8.33 -2.92 3.57
C LYS A 39 8.40 -3.76 4.84
N PHE A 40 7.40 -4.61 5.04
CA PHE A 40 7.32 -5.53 6.17
C PHE A 40 7.57 -6.96 5.68
N VAL A 41 8.25 -7.75 6.51
CA VAL A 41 8.27 -9.20 6.36
C VAL A 41 7.29 -9.76 7.39
N LEU A 42 6.27 -10.47 6.90
CA LEU A 42 5.23 -11.02 7.76
C LEU A 42 5.65 -12.36 8.34
N ARG A 43 5.19 -12.66 9.56
CA ARG A 43 5.26 -14.00 10.13
C ARG A 43 4.25 -14.91 9.43
N ASN A 44 4.50 -16.22 9.49
CA ASN A 44 3.70 -17.20 8.76
C ASN A 44 2.20 -17.11 9.10
N ALA A 45 1.86 -16.93 10.37
CA ALA A 45 0.46 -16.84 10.78
C ALA A 45 -0.25 -15.62 10.19
N ALA A 46 0.42 -14.46 10.23
CA ALA A 46 -0.15 -13.24 9.65
C ALA A 46 -0.28 -13.36 8.13
N ALA A 47 0.72 -13.92 7.47
CA ALA A 47 0.67 -14.16 6.02
C ALA A 47 -0.51 -15.06 5.64
N ALA A 48 -0.69 -16.17 6.36
CA ALA A 48 -1.81 -17.09 6.11
C ALA A 48 -3.16 -16.41 6.34
N ASN A 49 -3.29 -15.64 7.41
CA ASN A 49 -4.51 -14.90 7.71
C ASN A 49 -4.83 -13.87 6.63
N LEU A 50 -3.83 -13.16 6.15
CA LEU A 50 -4.01 -12.18 5.09
C LEU A 50 -4.47 -12.85 3.79
N GLU A 51 -3.82 -13.94 3.40
CA GLU A 51 -4.17 -14.67 2.18
C GLU A 51 -5.61 -15.19 2.23
N GLN A 52 -6.05 -15.64 3.39
CA GLN A 52 -7.41 -16.13 3.55
C GLN A 52 -8.44 -15.00 3.59
N MET A 53 -8.16 -13.94 4.32
CA MET A 53 -9.09 -12.83 4.53
C MET A 53 -9.30 -12.01 3.25
N SER A 54 -8.25 -11.78 2.47
CA SER A 54 -8.30 -10.88 1.32
C SER A 54 -9.20 -11.36 0.17
N VAL A 55 -9.55 -12.65 0.15
CA VAL A 55 -10.38 -13.24 -0.92
C VAL A 55 -11.76 -12.58 -1.00
N ASN A 56 -12.34 -12.21 0.14
CA ASN A 56 -13.71 -11.71 0.21
C ASN A 56 -13.83 -10.28 0.74
N LYS A 57 -12.73 -9.57 0.89
CA LYS A 57 -12.76 -8.22 1.48
C LYS A 57 -12.69 -7.15 0.41
N ALA A 58 -13.53 -6.11 0.53
CA ALA A 58 -13.54 -4.99 -0.40
C ALA A 58 -12.16 -4.30 -0.45
N GLY A 59 -11.80 -3.87 -1.63
CA GLY A 59 -10.54 -3.18 -1.87
C GLY A 59 -9.37 -4.09 -2.22
N TRP A 60 -9.46 -5.40 -1.93
CA TRP A 60 -8.41 -6.36 -2.24
C TRP A 60 -8.66 -7.02 -3.60
N HIS A 61 -7.62 -7.14 -4.40
CA HIS A 61 -7.66 -7.74 -5.73
C HIS A 61 -6.41 -8.57 -5.96
N ASP A 62 -6.51 -9.58 -6.80
CA ASP A 62 -5.37 -10.39 -7.19
C ASP A 62 -4.41 -9.59 -8.09
N LEU A 63 -3.12 -9.87 -7.97
CA LEU A 63 -2.13 -9.39 -8.94
C LEU A 63 -2.33 -10.12 -10.28
N PRO A 64 -1.98 -9.51 -11.42
CA PRO A 64 -1.24 -8.25 -11.56
C PRO A 64 -2.12 -7.01 -11.37
N MET A 65 -1.47 -5.92 -11.02
CA MET A 65 -2.15 -4.62 -10.94
C MET A 65 -2.49 -4.13 -12.35
N PRO A 66 -3.67 -3.50 -12.53
CA PRO A 66 -3.98 -2.80 -13.78
C PRO A 66 -2.95 -1.68 -14.04
N ASP A 67 -2.81 -1.29 -15.30
CA ASP A 67 -1.85 -0.25 -15.70
C ASP A 67 -2.03 1.04 -14.90
N ALA A 68 -3.27 1.43 -14.62
CA ALA A 68 -3.55 2.64 -13.84
C ALA A 68 -2.99 2.55 -12.41
N VAL A 69 -3.12 1.39 -11.76
CA VAL A 69 -2.57 1.18 -10.42
C VAL A 69 -1.04 1.06 -10.48
N GLN A 70 -0.50 0.43 -11.51
CA GLN A 70 0.95 0.37 -11.72
C GLN A 70 1.56 1.75 -11.84
N LYS A 71 0.89 2.68 -12.52
CA LYS A 71 1.34 4.07 -12.61
C LYS A 71 1.40 4.73 -11.24
N LEU A 72 0.41 4.50 -10.38
CA LEU A 72 0.42 5.02 -9.02
C LEU A 72 1.56 4.42 -8.20
N CYS A 73 1.78 3.13 -8.33
CA CYS A 73 2.89 2.44 -7.67
C CYS A 73 4.25 3.01 -8.10
N SER A 74 4.39 3.36 -9.36
CA SER A 74 5.64 3.90 -9.92
C SER A 74 5.99 5.30 -9.41
N LEU A 75 5.07 5.97 -8.75
CA LEU A 75 5.35 7.27 -8.13
C LEU A 75 6.28 7.12 -6.92
N PHE A 76 6.38 5.92 -6.35
CA PHE A 76 7.27 5.62 -5.22
C PHE A 76 8.60 5.13 -5.76
N THR A 77 9.63 5.96 -5.59
CA THR A 77 10.97 5.69 -6.13
C THR A 77 12.03 5.78 -5.03
N ASP A 78 13.17 5.17 -5.29
CA ASP A 78 14.35 5.30 -4.44
C ASP A 78 15.14 6.59 -4.80
N ASP A 79 16.29 6.79 -4.16
CA ASP A 79 17.11 7.98 -4.38
C ASP A 79 17.66 8.08 -5.81
N ASN A 80 17.66 7.00 -6.55
CA ASN A 80 18.13 6.95 -7.94
C ASN A 80 16.98 7.03 -8.94
N SER A 81 15.78 7.38 -8.48
CA SER A 81 14.56 7.46 -9.29
C SER A 81 14.14 6.11 -9.90
N SER A 82 14.62 5.02 -9.34
CA SER A 82 14.17 3.67 -9.71
C SER A 82 12.92 3.29 -8.91
N PRO A 83 12.02 2.47 -9.47
CA PRO A 83 10.85 2.03 -8.73
C PRO A 83 11.23 1.38 -7.40
N LEU A 84 10.58 1.81 -6.33
CA LEU A 84 10.81 1.25 -4.99
C LEU A 84 10.36 -0.21 -4.92
N ILE A 85 9.31 -0.54 -5.66
CA ILE A 85 8.75 -1.88 -5.73
C ILE A 85 8.90 -2.39 -7.16
N SER A 86 9.68 -3.44 -7.31
CA SER A 86 9.81 -4.14 -8.58
C SER A 86 8.61 -5.07 -8.80
N SER A 87 8.56 -5.73 -9.95
CA SER A 87 7.47 -6.62 -10.30
C SER A 87 7.24 -7.69 -9.22
N VAL A 88 5.99 -7.83 -8.79
CA VAL A 88 5.56 -8.85 -7.83
C VAL A 88 4.78 -9.91 -8.60
N PRO A 89 5.28 -11.16 -8.65
CA PRO A 89 4.70 -12.17 -9.54
C PRO A 89 3.40 -12.77 -9.01
N GLU A 90 3.20 -12.81 -7.69
CA GLU A 90 2.06 -13.48 -7.08
C GLU A 90 1.68 -12.81 -5.77
N GLY A 91 0.38 -12.59 -5.58
CA GLY A 91 -0.16 -12.00 -4.37
C GLY A 91 -1.40 -11.17 -4.64
N MET A 92 -1.58 -10.15 -3.84
CA MET A 92 -2.75 -9.28 -3.90
C MET A 92 -2.34 -7.83 -3.70
N TYR A 93 -3.24 -6.93 -4.07
CA TYR A 93 -3.08 -5.52 -3.76
C TYR A 93 -4.39 -4.95 -3.20
N TYR A 94 -4.24 -3.86 -2.44
CA TYR A 94 -5.36 -3.12 -1.84
C TYR A 94 -5.17 -1.65 -2.18
N PHE A 95 -6.21 -1.02 -2.71
CA PHE A 95 -6.22 0.40 -3.02
C PHE A 95 -7.31 1.09 -2.23
N TYR A 96 -6.99 2.25 -1.65
CA TYR A 96 -7.95 3.09 -0.94
C TYR A 96 -7.66 4.55 -1.21
N ASP A 97 -8.64 5.25 -1.78
CA ASP A 97 -8.59 6.68 -2.06
C ASP A 97 -9.14 7.44 -0.85
N ARG A 98 -8.24 8.16 -0.16
CA ARG A 98 -8.60 8.93 1.05
C ARG A 98 -9.06 10.36 0.73
N HIS A 99 -9.13 10.71 -0.56
CA HIS A 99 -9.55 12.04 -0.99
C HIS A 99 -10.98 12.31 -0.54
N ASP A 100 -11.26 13.49 0.01
CA ASP A 100 -12.55 13.85 0.58
C ASP A 100 -13.68 13.92 -0.45
N GLN A 101 -13.36 14.10 -1.73
CA GLN A 101 -14.34 14.13 -2.83
C GLN A 101 -14.56 12.76 -3.47
N SER A 102 -13.93 11.72 -2.95
CA SER A 102 -14.11 10.38 -3.49
C SER A 102 -15.49 9.85 -3.15
N THR A 103 -16.22 9.35 -4.15
CA THR A 103 -17.53 8.70 -3.96
C THR A 103 -17.39 7.21 -3.73
N ASP A 104 -16.34 6.59 -4.30
CA ASP A 104 -15.99 5.19 -4.08
C ASP A 104 -14.49 5.13 -3.77
N PRO A 105 -14.12 4.87 -2.51
CA PRO A 105 -12.71 4.88 -2.13
C PRO A 105 -11.89 3.76 -2.76
N TYR A 106 -12.55 2.73 -3.27
CA TYR A 106 -11.85 1.62 -3.93
C TYR A 106 -11.66 1.81 -5.43
N ASP A 107 -12.21 2.90 -5.98
CA ASP A 107 -12.09 3.21 -7.41
C ASP A 107 -10.79 3.98 -7.67
N TYR A 108 -9.78 3.27 -8.18
CA TYR A 108 -8.49 3.85 -8.51
C TYR A 108 -8.55 4.77 -9.72
N GLN A 109 -9.56 4.63 -10.59
CA GLN A 109 -9.67 5.44 -11.81
C GLN A 109 -10.01 6.89 -11.49
N SER A 110 -10.70 7.16 -10.39
CA SER A 110 -11.07 8.51 -9.99
C SER A 110 -9.86 9.35 -9.55
N VAL A 111 -8.73 8.72 -9.25
CA VAL A 111 -7.52 9.40 -8.81
C VAL A 111 -6.83 10.15 -9.94
N HIS A 112 -6.91 9.62 -11.16
CA HIS A 112 -6.27 10.22 -12.32
C HIS A 112 -6.99 11.50 -12.74
N GLY A 113 -6.23 12.51 -13.10
CA GLY A 113 -6.77 13.80 -13.53
C GLY A 113 -7.06 14.78 -12.40
N ARG A 114 -6.88 14.38 -11.14
CA ARG A 114 -6.98 15.29 -10.01
C ARG A 114 -5.69 16.06 -9.80
N ALA A 115 -5.81 17.26 -9.22
CA ALA A 115 -4.66 18.09 -8.89
C ALA A 115 -3.84 17.56 -7.72
N SER A 116 -4.44 16.72 -6.87
CA SER A 116 -3.77 16.17 -5.69
C SER A 116 -4.09 14.69 -5.51
N TYR A 117 -3.17 13.98 -4.88
CA TYR A 117 -3.31 12.57 -4.53
C TYR A 117 -3.42 12.42 -3.02
N ASN A 118 -4.34 11.55 -2.58
CA ASN A 118 -4.46 11.14 -1.18
C ASN A 118 -4.89 9.69 -1.18
N PHE A 119 -3.95 8.77 -1.37
CA PHE A 119 -4.30 7.36 -1.47
C PHE A 119 -3.35 6.47 -0.69
N THR A 120 -3.83 5.27 -0.40
CA THR A 120 -3.06 4.17 0.17
C THR A 120 -3.07 3.01 -0.81
N LEU A 121 -1.88 2.46 -1.07
CA LEU A 121 -1.72 1.26 -1.89
C LEU A 121 -0.92 0.25 -1.08
N ILE A 122 -1.48 -0.93 -0.90
CA ILE A 122 -0.81 -2.02 -0.20
C ILE A 122 -0.63 -3.16 -1.19
N ILE A 123 0.57 -3.73 -1.22
CA ILE A 123 0.89 -4.84 -2.11
C ILE A 123 1.43 -5.97 -1.25
N TYR A 124 0.86 -7.16 -1.40
CA TYR A 124 1.35 -8.36 -0.74
C TYR A 124 2.06 -9.26 -1.74
N ASN A 125 3.35 -9.50 -1.49
CA ASN A 125 4.17 -10.42 -2.25
C ASN A 125 4.12 -11.78 -1.56
N LYS A 126 3.36 -12.70 -2.12
CA LYS A 126 3.11 -14.00 -1.51
C LYS A 126 4.37 -14.85 -1.40
N ARG A 127 5.23 -14.83 -2.42
CA ARG A 127 6.45 -15.65 -2.42
C ARG A 127 7.42 -15.24 -1.33
N ALA A 128 7.55 -13.93 -1.11
CA ALA A 128 8.47 -13.39 -0.11
C ALA A 128 7.83 -13.17 1.24
N GLN A 129 6.52 -13.33 1.36
CA GLN A 129 5.73 -12.96 2.54
C GLN A 129 6.00 -11.51 2.96
N MET A 130 6.11 -10.62 1.98
CA MET A 130 6.37 -9.20 2.21
C MET A 130 5.13 -8.37 1.92
N LEU A 131 4.87 -7.43 2.81
CA LEU A 131 3.79 -6.45 2.67
C LEU A 131 4.41 -5.08 2.44
N TYR A 132 4.01 -4.45 1.34
CA TYR A 132 4.46 -3.10 1.01
C TYR A 132 3.31 -2.14 1.29
N TYR A 133 3.54 -1.19 2.19
CA TYR A 133 2.57 -0.15 2.52
C TYR A 133 3.03 1.16 1.90
N LEU A 134 2.20 1.71 1.01
CA LEU A 134 2.49 2.94 0.28
C LEU A 134 1.38 3.94 0.52
N GLU A 135 1.75 5.17 0.86
CA GLU A 135 0.81 6.25 1.12
C GLU A 135 1.36 7.52 0.47
N LEU A 136 0.53 8.19 -0.32
CA LEU A 136 0.91 9.44 -0.98
C LEU A 136 -0.10 10.52 -0.67
N ASP A 137 0.40 11.67 -0.22
CA ASP A 137 -0.38 12.88 0.04
C ASP A 137 0.29 14.08 -0.64
N THR A 138 -0.45 14.70 -1.55
CA THR A 138 0.05 15.90 -2.24
C THR A 138 -0.91 17.08 -2.18
#